data_164995e26c80a05da7270f28be4ee8be
#
_entry.id   164995e26c80a05da7270f28be4ee8be
#
_cell.length_a   1.000
_cell.length_b   1.000
_cell.length_c   1.000
_cell.angle_alpha   90.00
_cell.angle_beta   90.00
_cell.angle_gamma   90.00
#
_symmetry.space_group_name_H-M   'P 1'
#
loop_
_entity.id
_entity.type
_entity.pdbx_description
1 polymer ?
#
loop_
_entity_poly.entity_id
_entity_poly.type
_entity_poly.pdbx_seq_one_letter_code
_entity_poly.pdbx_strand_id
1 'polypeptide(L)'
;MGRTMAQLMEGPLGVPIPVSNVGGASGNAGLTQLRTNAADGYTMGTLISLTVASWASGLGDNKPEDFEVIAVVQSSPSFLFVPSSGPHKTAQGLFDFAKANPGTITVATSGYGTQDDVTLKLLANAGIEMVNVPFQAPAERYASPIGGHTSAIYEEPGDVAQFVQAGQLTPVVVFAAERHPEFPDVPTSAELGIDISGLDNYRSIAVAAGTPPEIVVKLAQAVATATASDEWKAFCTKTYSCITPVTGLAAQSMVSNFRDLIAAQLAK
;
A
#
# COMPACT_ATOMS: atom_id res chain seq x y z
N MET A 1 -4.29 8.35 6.51
CA MET A 1 -5.67 7.87 6.25
C MET A 1 -6.43 7.65 7.55
N GLY A 2 -6.07 6.74 8.45
CA GLY A 2 -6.86 6.36 9.63
C GLY A 2 -7.32 7.52 10.52
N ARG A 3 -6.44 8.48 10.87
CA ARG A 3 -6.83 9.66 11.68
C ARG A 3 -7.83 10.56 10.97
N THR A 4 -7.64 10.83 9.69
CA THR A 4 -8.58 11.65 8.91
C THR A 4 -9.95 10.97 8.82
N MET A 5 -9.96 9.66 8.54
CA MET A 5 -11.22 8.89 8.49
C MET A 5 -11.92 8.87 9.84
N ALA A 6 -11.20 8.61 10.94
CA ALA A 6 -11.78 8.62 12.28
C ALA A 6 -12.46 9.97 12.58
N GLN A 7 -11.75 11.08 12.37
CA GLN A 7 -12.29 12.42 12.58
C GLN A 7 -13.56 12.69 11.76
N LEU A 8 -13.57 12.29 10.48
CA LEU A 8 -14.71 12.51 9.59
C LEU A 8 -15.91 11.62 9.92
N MET A 9 -15.69 10.47 10.56
CA MET A 9 -16.76 9.55 10.99
C MET A 9 -17.39 9.93 12.34
N GLU A 10 -16.75 10.76 13.16
CA GLU A 10 -17.28 11.16 14.48
C GLU A 10 -18.67 11.80 14.39
N GLY A 11 -18.87 12.72 13.45
CA GLY A 11 -20.16 13.37 13.22
C GLY A 11 -21.27 12.37 12.84
N PRO A 12 -21.09 11.58 11.76
CA PRO A 12 -22.04 10.56 11.34
C PRO A 12 -22.37 9.51 12.39
N LEU A 13 -21.42 9.14 13.25
CA LEU A 13 -21.63 8.13 14.31
C LEU A 13 -22.10 8.74 15.63
N GLY A 14 -21.91 10.05 15.84
CA GLY A 14 -22.30 10.77 17.05
C GLY A 14 -21.43 10.44 18.29
N VAL A 15 -20.23 9.90 18.07
CA VAL A 15 -19.30 9.51 19.14
C VAL A 15 -17.86 9.85 18.75
N PRO A 16 -16.98 10.19 19.73
CA PRO A 16 -15.56 10.38 19.46
C PRO A 16 -14.91 9.06 19.06
N ILE A 17 -13.92 9.12 18.15
CA ILE A 17 -13.17 7.96 17.65
C ILE A 17 -11.67 8.17 17.95
N PRO A 18 -11.20 7.85 19.15
CA PRO A 18 -9.80 7.96 19.49
C PRO A 18 -8.95 6.99 18.68
N VAL A 19 -7.84 7.48 18.12
CA VAL A 19 -6.94 6.67 17.29
C VAL A 19 -5.67 6.34 18.07
N SER A 20 -5.40 5.05 18.24
CA SER A 20 -4.13 4.53 18.75
C SER A 20 -3.32 3.86 17.64
N ASN A 21 -2.00 3.97 17.71
CA ASN A 21 -1.11 3.24 16.83
C ASN A 21 -0.59 1.99 17.53
N VAL A 22 -0.91 0.83 16.97
CA VAL A 22 -0.38 -0.45 17.44
C VAL A 22 0.52 -1.01 16.35
N GLY A 23 1.81 -0.72 16.47
CA GLY A 23 2.83 -1.17 15.51
C GLY A 23 3.36 -2.57 15.83
N GLY A 24 4.11 -3.14 14.88
CA GLY A 24 4.82 -4.41 15.00
C GLY A 24 4.36 -5.47 14.00
N ALA A 25 5.30 -6.31 13.59
CA ALA A 25 5.10 -7.43 12.68
C ALA A 25 4.29 -7.07 11.41
N SER A 26 4.69 -6.00 10.71
CA SER A 26 4.00 -5.49 9.49
C SER A 26 2.51 -5.16 9.73
N GLY A 27 2.14 -4.68 10.94
CA GLY A 27 0.76 -4.36 11.31
C GLY A 27 -0.02 -5.53 11.94
N ASN A 28 0.54 -6.73 11.96
CA ASN A 28 -0.13 -7.92 12.51
C ASN A 28 -0.48 -7.77 13.99
N ALA A 29 0.35 -7.10 14.79
CA ALA A 29 0.07 -6.89 16.22
C ALA A 29 -1.26 -6.16 16.43
N GLY A 30 -1.50 -5.06 15.71
CA GLY A 30 -2.75 -4.30 15.79
C GLY A 30 -3.96 -5.10 15.30
N LEU A 31 -3.81 -5.87 14.21
CA LEU A 31 -4.90 -6.68 13.68
C LEU A 31 -5.21 -7.90 14.57
N THR A 32 -4.20 -8.50 15.20
CA THR A 32 -4.43 -9.56 16.20
C THR A 32 -5.23 -9.00 17.38
N GLN A 33 -4.90 -7.78 17.85
CA GLN A 33 -5.70 -7.12 18.88
C GLN A 33 -7.15 -6.88 18.42
N LEU A 34 -7.34 -6.38 17.20
CA LEU A 34 -8.68 -6.19 16.63
C LEU A 34 -9.47 -7.51 16.58
N ARG A 35 -8.86 -8.58 16.10
CA ARG A 35 -9.47 -9.92 16.00
C ARG A 35 -9.93 -10.47 17.37
N THR A 36 -9.18 -10.17 18.43
CA THR A 36 -9.46 -10.68 19.78
C THR A 36 -10.39 -9.78 20.58
N ASN A 37 -10.67 -8.57 20.12
CA ASN A 37 -11.65 -7.69 20.75
C ASN A 37 -13.09 -8.18 20.52
N ALA A 38 -14.03 -7.65 21.28
CA ALA A 38 -15.46 -7.92 21.07
C ALA A 38 -15.88 -7.48 19.66
N ALA A 39 -16.64 -8.33 18.97
CA ALA A 39 -17.20 -8.04 17.64
C ALA A 39 -18.49 -7.19 17.76
N ASP A 40 -18.38 -6.05 18.44
CA ASP A 40 -19.49 -5.14 18.76
C ASP A 40 -19.44 -3.82 17.95
N GLY A 41 -18.44 -3.68 17.06
CA GLY A 41 -18.24 -2.51 16.21
C GLY A 41 -17.65 -1.29 16.91
N TYR A 42 -17.35 -1.36 18.21
CA TYR A 42 -16.67 -0.26 18.93
C TYR A 42 -15.16 -0.22 18.71
N THR A 43 -14.58 -1.25 18.11
CA THR A 43 -13.18 -1.25 17.69
C THR A 43 -13.10 -1.46 16.19
N MET A 44 -12.45 -0.53 15.50
CA MET A 44 -12.14 -0.61 14.08
C MET A 44 -10.63 -0.63 13.89
N GLY A 45 -10.17 -1.26 12.82
CA GLY A 45 -8.77 -1.26 12.41
C GLY A 45 -8.59 -0.81 10.97
N THR A 46 -7.37 -0.38 10.65
CA THR A 46 -6.95 -0.23 9.26
C THR A 46 -6.31 -1.54 8.80
N LEU A 47 -6.90 -2.16 7.78
CA LEU A 47 -6.35 -3.34 7.13
C LEU A 47 -5.75 -2.90 5.80
N ILE A 48 -4.45 -3.14 5.60
CA ILE A 48 -3.70 -2.63 4.47
C ILE A 48 -3.03 -3.77 3.69
N SER A 49 -2.78 -3.54 2.42
CA SER A 49 -2.15 -4.52 1.51
C SER A 49 -0.83 -5.09 2.05
N LEU A 50 0.03 -4.25 2.65
CA LEU A 50 1.29 -4.67 3.26
C LEU A 50 1.09 -5.80 4.30
N THR A 51 0.10 -5.64 5.19
CA THR A 51 -0.19 -6.66 6.20
C THR A 51 -0.75 -7.93 5.57
N VAL A 52 -1.63 -7.79 4.58
CA VAL A 52 -2.20 -8.95 3.85
C VAL A 52 -1.13 -9.70 3.05
N ALA A 53 -0.17 -9.00 2.46
CA ALA A 53 0.99 -9.61 1.81
C ALA A 53 1.82 -10.43 2.81
N SER A 54 2.00 -9.93 4.04
CA SER A 54 2.73 -10.66 5.08
C SER A 54 2.04 -11.98 5.47
N TRP A 55 0.70 -12.04 5.43
CA TRP A 55 -0.03 -13.30 5.67
C TRP A 55 0.23 -14.34 4.58
N ALA A 56 0.21 -13.90 3.31
CA ALA A 56 0.54 -14.75 2.18
C ALA A 56 1.98 -15.29 2.24
N SER A 57 2.88 -14.55 2.88
CA SER A 57 4.29 -14.91 3.11
C SER A 57 4.50 -15.77 4.38
N GLY A 58 3.45 -16.11 5.11
CA GLY A 58 3.54 -16.88 6.37
C GLY A 58 4.08 -16.07 7.57
N LEU A 59 4.04 -14.74 7.50
CA LEU A 59 4.57 -13.84 8.54
C LEU A 59 3.49 -13.38 9.53
N GLY A 60 2.47 -14.17 9.78
CA GLY A 60 1.42 -13.87 10.76
C GLY A 60 0.28 -14.87 10.70
N ASP A 61 -0.47 -14.97 11.81
CA ASP A 61 -1.56 -15.94 11.96
C ASP A 61 -2.94 -15.37 11.59
N ASN A 62 -3.00 -14.09 11.22
CA ASN A 62 -4.24 -13.47 10.78
C ASN A 62 -4.54 -13.84 9.31
N LYS A 63 -5.81 -13.83 8.97
CA LYS A 63 -6.30 -14.11 7.62
C LYS A 63 -7.50 -13.23 7.29
N PRO A 64 -7.85 -13.04 6.01
CA PRO A 64 -8.96 -12.16 5.61
C PRO A 64 -10.28 -12.49 6.30
N GLU A 65 -10.54 -13.77 6.59
CA GLU A 65 -11.76 -14.27 7.21
C GLU A 65 -11.89 -13.90 8.70
N ASP A 66 -10.83 -13.44 9.33
CA ASP A 66 -10.85 -12.94 10.72
C ASP A 66 -11.47 -11.53 10.83
N PHE A 67 -11.74 -10.88 9.71
CA PHE A 67 -12.21 -9.49 9.64
C PHE A 67 -13.39 -9.32 8.71
N GLU A 68 -14.28 -8.39 9.06
CA GLU A 68 -15.29 -7.85 8.18
C GLU A 68 -14.77 -6.52 7.61
N VAL A 69 -14.57 -6.45 6.30
CA VAL A 69 -14.06 -5.25 5.62
C VAL A 69 -15.20 -4.28 5.35
N ILE A 70 -15.23 -3.18 6.09
CA ILE A 70 -16.27 -2.15 5.96
C ILE A 70 -16.17 -1.44 4.61
N ALA A 71 -14.95 -0.97 4.29
CA ALA A 71 -14.70 -0.30 3.01
C ALA A 71 -13.20 -0.28 2.70
N VAL A 72 -12.85 -0.45 1.42
CA VAL A 72 -11.56 -0.03 0.85
C VAL A 72 -11.74 1.40 0.34
N VAL A 73 -10.94 2.34 0.86
CA VAL A 73 -11.10 3.78 0.60
C VAL A 73 -9.93 4.40 -0.16
N GLN A 74 -8.82 3.69 -0.21
CA GLN A 74 -7.64 4.07 -0.99
C GLN A 74 -7.09 2.86 -1.72
N SER A 75 -6.64 3.08 -2.95
CA SER A 75 -5.82 2.16 -3.73
C SER A 75 -4.87 2.99 -4.59
N SER A 76 -3.62 2.62 -4.63
CA SER A 76 -2.60 3.27 -5.44
C SER A 76 -1.61 2.23 -5.92
N PRO A 77 -1.24 2.26 -7.20
CA PRO A 77 -0.11 1.47 -7.66
C PRO A 77 1.18 1.99 -7.01
N SER A 78 2.12 1.09 -6.84
CA SER A 78 3.46 1.46 -6.38
C SER A 78 4.34 1.83 -7.56
N PHE A 79 5.38 2.59 -7.25
CA PHE A 79 6.38 3.07 -8.22
C PHE A 79 7.78 2.69 -7.77
N LEU A 80 8.73 2.71 -8.71
CA LEU A 80 10.12 2.97 -8.37
C LEU A 80 10.42 4.45 -8.56
N PHE A 81 10.98 5.05 -7.53
CA PHE A 81 11.54 6.39 -7.57
C PHE A 81 13.06 6.29 -7.45
N VAL A 82 13.77 7.17 -8.13
CA VAL A 82 15.21 7.30 -8.07
C VAL A 82 15.61 8.71 -7.62
N PRO A 83 16.81 8.93 -7.06
CA PRO A 83 17.31 10.28 -6.81
C PRO A 83 17.36 11.08 -8.10
N SER A 84 16.77 12.28 -8.13
CA SER A 84 16.75 13.13 -9.33
C SER A 84 18.16 13.58 -9.77
N SER A 85 19.12 13.57 -8.85
CA SER A 85 20.55 13.82 -9.13
C SER A 85 21.31 12.56 -9.57
N GLY A 86 20.67 11.36 -9.48
CA GLY A 86 21.30 10.07 -9.76
C GLY A 86 21.53 9.79 -11.26
N PRO A 87 22.22 8.68 -11.57
CA PRO A 87 22.53 8.31 -12.94
C PRO A 87 21.33 7.68 -13.68
N HIS A 88 20.37 7.09 -12.96
CA HIS A 88 19.25 6.36 -13.55
C HIS A 88 17.99 7.24 -13.56
N LYS A 89 17.69 7.87 -14.70
CA LYS A 89 16.58 8.85 -14.79
C LYS A 89 15.35 8.33 -15.52
N THR A 90 15.43 7.13 -16.08
CA THR A 90 14.35 6.50 -16.83
C THR A 90 14.24 5.03 -16.44
N ALA A 91 13.03 4.46 -16.56
CA ALA A 91 12.81 3.04 -16.30
C ALA A 91 13.68 2.16 -17.20
N GLN A 92 13.73 2.46 -18.51
CA GLN A 92 14.54 1.67 -19.45
C GLN A 92 16.02 1.68 -19.05
N GLY A 93 16.60 2.85 -18.76
CA GLY A 93 18.01 2.97 -18.36
C GLY A 93 18.30 2.27 -17.03
N LEU A 94 17.39 2.33 -16.05
CA LEU A 94 17.50 1.61 -14.80
C LEU A 94 17.48 0.10 -14.99
N PHE A 95 16.53 -0.39 -15.79
CA PHE A 95 16.35 -1.83 -16.05
C PHE A 95 17.49 -2.40 -16.91
N ASP A 96 17.94 -1.69 -17.94
CA ASP A 96 19.07 -2.12 -18.76
C ASP A 96 20.36 -2.18 -17.93
N PHE A 97 20.57 -1.20 -17.05
CA PHE A 97 21.71 -1.22 -16.13
C PHE A 97 21.62 -2.41 -15.16
N ALA A 98 20.46 -2.66 -14.55
CA ALA A 98 20.27 -3.79 -13.63
C ALA A 98 20.46 -5.15 -14.33
N LYS A 99 20.00 -5.29 -15.58
CA LYS A 99 20.26 -6.49 -16.40
C LYS A 99 21.75 -6.71 -16.70
N ALA A 100 22.46 -5.63 -17.02
CA ALA A 100 23.90 -5.69 -17.30
C ALA A 100 24.77 -5.88 -16.04
N ASN A 101 24.24 -5.48 -14.87
CA ASN A 101 24.95 -5.47 -13.59
C ASN A 101 24.03 -6.05 -12.49
N PRO A 102 23.73 -7.37 -12.52
CA PRO A 102 22.81 -7.98 -11.54
C PRO A 102 23.24 -7.73 -10.10
N GLY A 103 22.27 -7.44 -9.22
CA GLY A 103 22.51 -7.26 -7.79
C GLY A 103 23.27 -5.98 -7.40
N THR A 104 23.39 -5.00 -8.29
CA THR A 104 24.06 -3.72 -7.98
C THR A 104 23.10 -2.58 -7.64
N ILE A 105 21.88 -2.62 -8.18
CA ILE A 105 20.83 -1.65 -7.85
C ILE A 105 20.20 -2.02 -6.52
N THR A 106 20.34 -1.15 -5.53
CA THR A 106 19.72 -1.30 -4.20
C THR A 106 18.39 -0.53 -4.14
N VAL A 107 17.35 -1.18 -3.62
CA VAL A 107 16.00 -0.60 -3.51
C VAL A 107 15.57 -0.55 -2.06
N ALA A 108 15.29 0.63 -1.54
CA ALA A 108 14.70 0.80 -0.21
C ALA A 108 13.26 0.27 -0.22
N THR A 109 12.93 -0.60 0.74
CA THR A 109 11.64 -1.30 0.83
C THR A 109 11.12 -1.33 2.27
N SER A 110 9.88 -1.76 2.44
CA SER A 110 9.27 -2.04 3.74
C SER A 110 9.67 -3.41 4.33
N GLY A 111 10.36 -4.26 3.57
CA GLY A 111 10.93 -5.51 4.08
C GLY A 111 10.63 -6.75 3.24
N TYR A 112 11.13 -7.87 3.74
CA TYR A 112 10.91 -9.17 3.09
C TYR A 112 9.50 -9.70 3.34
N GLY A 113 8.98 -10.45 2.35
CA GLY A 113 7.63 -11.03 2.39
C GLY A 113 6.51 -9.99 2.22
N THR A 114 6.87 -8.75 1.89
CA THR A 114 5.94 -7.67 1.57
C THR A 114 5.70 -7.59 0.07
N GLN A 115 4.77 -6.77 -0.34
CA GLN A 115 4.46 -6.45 -1.73
C GLN A 115 5.70 -5.95 -2.50
N ASP A 116 6.54 -5.12 -1.86
CA ASP A 116 7.81 -4.62 -2.40
C ASP A 116 8.74 -5.79 -2.78
N ASP A 117 8.93 -6.72 -1.83
CA ASP A 117 9.76 -7.91 -2.02
C ASP A 117 9.25 -8.80 -3.16
N VAL A 118 7.92 -8.97 -3.23
CA VAL A 118 7.28 -9.73 -4.32
C VAL A 118 7.52 -9.06 -5.67
N THR A 119 7.37 -7.73 -5.74
CA THR A 119 7.63 -6.98 -6.98
C THR A 119 9.09 -7.13 -7.42
N LEU A 120 10.05 -7.03 -6.48
CA LEU A 120 11.47 -7.21 -6.80
C LEU A 120 11.78 -8.65 -7.27
N LYS A 121 11.12 -9.67 -6.71
CA LYS A 121 11.24 -11.06 -7.19
C LYS A 121 10.68 -11.22 -8.61
N LEU A 122 9.54 -10.59 -8.93
CA LEU A 122 8.98 -10.61 -10.27
C LEU A 122 9.90 -9.92 -11.30
N LEU A 123 10.53 -8.81 -10.91
CA LEU A 123 11.57 -8.16 -11.73
C LEU A 123 12.77 -9.08 -11.94
N ALA A 124 13.23 -9.77 -10.89
CA ALA A 124 14.35 -10.72 -10.98
C ALA A 124 14.03 -11.88 -11.91
N ASN A 125 12.79 -12.42 -11.89
CA ASN A 125 12.33 -13.46 -12.83
C ASN A 125 12.36 -12.98 -14.29
N ALA A 126 12.24 -11.65 -14.51
CA ALA A 126 12.39 -11.03 -15.84
C ALA A 126 13.86 -10.62 -16.16
N GLY A 127 14.83 -11.07 -15.35
CA GLY A 127 16.25 -10.78 -15.50
C GLY A 127 16.69 -9.41 -14.99
N ILE A 128 15.86 -8.71 -14.20
CA ILE A 128 16.17 -7.41 -13.59
C ILE A 128 16.40 -7.63 -12.09
N GLU A 129 17.59 -8.09 -11.77
CA GLU A 129 17.96 -8.40 -10.39
C GLU A 129 18.37 -7.14 -9.61
N MET A 130 17.60 -6.80 -8.58
CA MET A 130 17.82 -5.67 -7.67
C MET A 130 17.90 -6.17 -6.22
N VAL A 131 18.63 -5.47 -5.37
CA VAL A 131 18.84 -5.82 -3.95
C VAL A 131 17.76 -5.16 -3.09
N ASN A 132 16.99 -5.98 -2.39
CA ASN A 132 16.04 -5.53 -1.39
C ASN A 132 16.76 -5.03 -0.14
N VAL A 133 16.62 -3.74 0.21
CA VAL A 133 17.17 -3.11 1.42
C VAL A 133 16.04 -2.69 2.34
N PRO A 134 15.72 -3.48 3.38
CA PRO A 134 14.57 -3.24 4.24
C PRO A 134 14.80 -2.12 5.26
N PHE A 135 13.79 -1.27 5.45
CA PHE A 135 13.73 -0.21 6.47
C PHE A 135 12.49 -0.37 7.33
N GLN A 136 12.67 -0.40 8.64
CA GLN A 136 11.55 -0.48 9.59
C GLN A 136 10.84 0.88 9.77
N ALA A 137 11.59 1.97 9.69
CA ALA A 137 11.07 3.32 9.84
C ALA A 137 10.83 3.97 8.46
N PRO A 138 9.59 4.38 8.13
CA PRO A 138 9.29 5.02 6.84
C PRO A 138 10.15 6.25 6.54
N ALA A 139 10.41 7.09 7.55
CA ALA A 139 11.23 8.30 7.36
C ALA A 139 12.66 7.98 6.89
N GLU A 140 13.28 6.93 7.43
CA GLU A 140 14.61 6.48 7.02
C GLU A 140 14.57 5.90 5.60
N ARG A 141 13.51 5.12 5.28
CA ARG A 141 13.29 4.56 3.96
C ARG A 141 13.20 5.66 2.90
N TYR A 142 12.40 6.72 3.15
CA TYR A 142 12.22 7.84 2.21
C TYR A 142 13.52 8.65 2.02
N ALA A 143 14.30 8.85 3.07
CA ALA A 143 15.55 9.60 3.01
C ALA A 143 16.69 8.80 2.36
N SER A 144 16.64 7.48 2.37
CA SER A 144 17.72 6.59 1.95
C SER A 144 18.25 6.86 0.52
N PRO A 145 17.41 6.92 -0.53
CA PRO A 145 17.89 7.22 -1.87
C PRO A 145 18.40 8.65 -2.01
N ILE A 146 17.78 9.62 -1.32
CA ILE A 146 18.20 11.03 -1.35
C ILE A 146 19.60 11.19 -0.74
N GLY A 147 19.89 10.44 0.32
CA GLY A 147 21.20 10.40 0.98
C GLY A 147 22.23 9.52 0.26
N GLY A 148 21.88 8.87 -0.85
CA GLY A 148 22.80 8.00 -1.60
C GLY A 148 23.06 6.63 -0.95
N HIS A 149 22.23 6.22 0.03
CA HIS A 149 22.35 4.92 0.70
C HIS A 149 21.68 3.79 -0.10
N THR A 150 20.69 4.11 -0.94
CA THR A 150 20.10 3.19 -1.90
C THR A 150 19.99 3.85 -3.27
N SER A 151 19.92 3.03 -4.33
CA SER A 151 19.82 3.50 -5.72
C SER A 151 18.40 3.94 -6.08
N ALA A 152 17.40 3.33 -5.43
CA ALA A 152 15.98 3.57 -5.67
C ALA A 152 15.18 3.33 -4.39
N ILE A 153 13.90 3.69 -4.44
CA ILE A 153 12.90 3.32 -3.44
C ILE A 153 11.65 2.80 -4.15
N TYR A 154 11.04 1.76 -3.60
CA TYR A 154 9.71 1.29 -3.94
C TYR A 154 8.71 1.92 -2.99
N GLU A 155 7.75 2.71 -3.50
CA GLU A 155 6.81 3.44 -2.66
C GLU A 155 5.58 3.92 -3.45
N GLU A 156 4.52 4.33 -2.74
CA GLU A 156 3.39 5.03 -3.31
C GLU A 156 3.69 6.53 -3.46
N PRO A 157 3.15 7.18 -4.51
CA PRO A 157 3.47 8.57 -4.80
C PRO A 157 3.04 9.53 -3.68
N GLY A 158 1.97 9.21 -2.96
CA GLY A 158 1.47 10.03 -1.85
C GLY A 158 2.40 10.08 -0.65
N ASP A 159 3.11 8.98 -0.38
CA ASP A 159 3.99 8.87 0.78
C ASP A 159 5.33 9.63 0.57
N VAL A 160 5.75 9.79 -0.68
CA VAL A 160 6.97 10.53 -1.06
C VAL A 160 6.69 11.85 -1.80
N ALA A 161 5.44 12.30 -1.84
CA ALA A 161 5.00 13.48 -2.61
C ALA A 161 5.84 14.72 -2.35
N GLN A 162 6.19 15.00 -1.10
CA GLN A 162 7.04 16.14 -0.73
C GLN A 162 8.42 16.10 -1.39
N PHE A 163 9.03 14.93 -1.53
CA PHE A 163 10.34 14.77 -2.15
C PHE A 163 10.27 14.85 -3.68
N VAL A 164 9.18 14.38 -4.27
CA VAL A 164 8.90 14.53 -5.70
C VAL A 164 8.67 16.00 -6.04
N GLN A 165 7.83 16.72 -5.27
CA GLN A 165 7.58 18.15 -5.46
C GLN A 165 8.83 19.01 -5.23
N ALA A 166 9.71 18.59 -4.31
CA ALA A 166 11.00 19.25 -4.10
C ALA A 166 12.06 18.91 -5.17
N GLY A 167 11.74 18.07 -6.15
CA GLY A 167 12.67 17.64 -7.21
C GLY A 167 13.81 16.76 -6.69
N GLN A 168 13.64 16.10 -5.55
CA GLN A 168 14.66 15.22 -4.95
C GLN A 168 14.51 13.77 -5.41
N LEU A 169 13.26 13.32 -5.68
CA LEU A 169 12.94 12.01 -6.21
C LEU A 169 12.20 12.15 -7.54
N THR A 170 12.52 11.25 -8.48
CA THR A 170 11.89 11.14 -9.79
C THR A 170 11.23 9.77 -9.92
N PRO A 171 9.91 9.69 -10.18
CA PRO A 171 9.25 8.44 -10.51
C PRO A 171 9.71 7.95 -11.88
N VAL A 172 10.09 6.69 -12.00
CA VAL A 172 10.62 6.15 -13.27
C VAL A 172 9.77 5.03 -13.86
N VAL A 173 9.06 4.26 -13.06
CA VAL A 173 8.12 3.22 -13.51
C VAL A 173 6.98 3.08 -12.53
N VAL A 174 5.78 2.81 -13.03
CA VAL A 174 4.60 2.44 -12.24
C VAL A 174 4.23 0.98 -12.48
N PHE A 175 3.90 0.27 -11.40
CA PHE A 175 3.47 -1.13 -11.44
C PHE A 175 1.93 -1.21 -11.50
N ALA A 176 1.38 -0.86 -12.65
CA ALA A 176 -0.05 -0.82 -12.92
C ALA A 176 -0.35 -1.25 -14.36
N ALA A 177 -1.61 -1.56 -14.63
CA ALA A 177 -2.07 -1.86 -16.00
C ALA A 177 -2.08 -0.62 -16.90
N GLU A 178 -2.32 0.56 -16.30
CA GLU A 178 -2.37 1.85 -16.99
C GLU A 178 -1.49 2.88 -16.28
N ARG A 179 -1.06 3.91 -17.01
CA ARG A 179 -0.28 5.01 -16.44
C ARG A 179 -1.10 5.76 -15.38
N HIS A 180 -0.42 6.21 -14.34
CA HIS A 180 -1.07 6.99 -13.29
C HIS A 180 -1.45 8.39 -13.81
N PRO A 181 -2.69 8.88 -13.60
CA PRO A 181 -3.17 10.14 -14.17
C PRO A 181 -2.36 11.37 -13.74
N GLU A 182 -1.83 11.37 -12.51
CA GLU A 182 -0.96 12.44 -12.01
C GLU A 182 0.50 12.34 -12.50
N PHE A 183 0.88 11.20 -13.09
CA PHE A 183 2.22 10.94 -13.63
C PHE A 183 2.14 10.35 -15.04
N PRO A 184 1.53 11.08 -15.99
CA PRO A 184 1.23 10.55 -17.33
C PRO A 184 2.48 10.22 -18.18
N ASP A 185 3.61 10.81 -17.82
CA ASP A 185 4.89 10.56 -18.52
C ASP A 185 5.64 9.34 -17.97
N VAL A 186 5.21 8.77 -16.84
CA VAL A 186 5.84 7.59 -16.25
C VAL A 186 5.27 6.33 -16.88
N PRO A 187 6.10 5.50 -17.53
CA PRO A 187 5.64 4.27 -18.16
C PRO A 187 5.21 3.23 -17.13
N THR A 188 4.29 2.34 -17.52
CA THR A 188 3.99 1.13 -16.77
C THR A 188 5.09 0.08 -16.98
N SER A 189 5.20 -0.86 -16.02
CA SER A 189 6.10 -2.01 -16.19
C SER A 189 5.70 -2.87 -17.41
N ALA A 190 4.39 -2.95 -17.74
CA ALA A 190 3.88 -3.66 -18.90
C ALA A 190 4.35 -3.03 -20.23
N GLU A 191 4.42 -1.69 -20.34
CA GLU A 191 4.98 -0.98 -21.50
C GLU A 191 6.47 -1.28 -21.72
N LEU A 192 7.16 -1.75 -20.67
CA LEU A 192 8.56 -2.19 -20.71
C LEU A 192 8.70 -3.71 -20.89
N GLY A 193 7.60 -4.40 -21.21
CA GLY A 193 7.56 -5.83 -21.45
C GLY A 193 7.49 -6.71 -20.18
N ILE A 194 7.21 -6.12 -19.02
CA ILE A 194 7.15 -6.84 -17.74
C ILE A 194 5.81 -6.51 -17.07
N ASP A 195 4.82 -7.38 -17.24
CA ASP A 195 3.52 -7.19 -16.61
C ASP A 195 3.56 -7.53 -15.11
N ILE A 196 3.68 -6.49 -14.31
CA ILE A 196 3.52 -6.54 -12.86
C ILE A 196 2.39 -5.57 -12.51
N SER A 197 1.16 -6.03 -12.61
CA SER A 197 -0.04 -5.29 -12.26
C SER A 197 -0.84 -6.02 -11.18
N GLY A 198 -1.80 -5.32 -10.55
CA GLY A 198 -2.67 -5.89 -9.52
C GLY A 198 -2.05 -6.00 -8.12
N LEU A 199 -0.83 -5.46 -7.93
CA LEU A 199 -0.17 -5.35 -6.63
C LEU A 199 -0.35 -3.96 -6.02
N ASP A 200 -1.53 -3.37 -6.19
CA ASP A 200 -1.83 -2.03 -5.66
C ASP A 200 -1.78 -2.01 -4.14
N ASN A 201 -1.26 -0.93 -3.60
CA ASN A 201 -1.34 -0.67 -2.18
C ASN A 201 -2.72 -0.10 -1.84
N TYR A 202 -3.53 -0.87 -1.13
CA TYR A 202 -4.83 -0.42 -0.68
C TYR A 202 -4.87 -0.19 0.83
N ARG A 203 -5.83 0.65 1.25
CA ARG A 203 -6.11 0.92 2.66
C ARG A 203 -7.60 0.81 2.91
N SER A 204 -7.97 -0.01 3.88
CA SER A 204 -9.35 -0.28 4.23
C SER A 204 -9.62 -0.04 5.72
N ILE A 205 -10.90 0.03 6.04
CA ILE A 205 -11.42 0.00 7.41
C ILE A 205 -12.07 -1.37 7.60
N ALA A 206 -11.75 -2.01 8.72
CA ALA A 206 -12.27 -3.32 9.07
C ALA A 206 -12.65 -3.39 10.56
N VAL A 207 -13.53 -4.32 10.88
CA VAL A 207 -13.89 -4.75 12.24
C VAL A 207 -13.61 -6.24 12.40
N ALA A 208 -13.69 -6.77 13.63
CA ALA A 208 -13.58 -8.21 13.86
C ALA A 208 -14.70 -8.97 13.14
N ALA A 209 -14.40 -10.15 12.62
CA ALA A 209 -15.40 -11.05 12.06
C ALA A 209 -16.50 -11.37 13.10
N GLY A 210 -17.75 -11.52 12.63
CA GLY A 210 -18.90 -11.74 13.50
C GLY A 210 -19.52 -10.46 14.06
N THR A 211 -19.02 -9.28 13.67
CA THR A 211 -19.71 -8.01 13.97
C THR A 211 -21.11 -8.04 13.34
N PRO A 212 -22.19 -7.70 14.09
CA PRO A 212 -23.56 -7.75 13.59
C PRO A 212 -23.74 -6.97 12.28
N PRO A 213 -24.47 -7.52 11.28
CA PRO A 213 -24.61 -6.90 9.96
C PRO A 213 -25.17 -5.48 9.99
N GLU A 214 -26.07 -5.17 10.91
CA GLU A 214 -26.64 -3.83 11.08
C GLU A 214 -25.58 -2.81 11.56
N ILE A 215 -24.59 -3.24 12.33
CA ILE A 215 -23.45 -2.41 12.74
C ILE A 215 -22.51 -2.18 11.55
N VAL A 216 -22.22 -3.24 10.78
CA VAL A 216 -21.42 -3.15 9.55
C VAL A 216 -22.04 -2.14 8.59
N VAL A 217 -23.35 -2.21 8.35
CA VAL A 217 -24.07 -1.26 7.49
C VAL A 217 -23.97 0.16 8.02
N LYS A 218 -24.15 0.37 9.34
CA LYS A 218 -24.02 1.70 9.95
C LYS A 218 -22.60 2.27 9.79
N LEU A 219 -21.57 1.46 9.98
CA LEU A 219 -20.18 1.88 9.79
C LEU A 219 -19.89 2.19 8.32
N ALA A 220 -20.40 1.38 7.39
CA ALA A 220 -20.24 1.63 5.95
C ALA A 220 -20.91 2.95 5.52
N GLN A 221 -22.08 3.27 6.08
CA GLN A 221 -22.75 4.56 5.84
C GLN A 221 -21.93 5.75 6.38
N ALA A 222 -21.34 5.59 7.56
CA ALA A 222 -20.46 6.62 8.13
C ALA A 222 -19.20 6.84 7.26
N VAL A 223 -18.60 5.76 6.75
CA VAL A 223 -17.48 5.86 5.78
C VAL A 223 -17.94 6.56 4.51
N ALA A 224 -19.11 6.21 3.95
CA ALA A 224 -19.63 6.84 2.74
C ALA A 224 -19.85 8.35 2.94
N THR A 225 -20.40 8.76 4.09
CA THR A 225 -20.55 10.18 4.45
C THR A 225 -19.20 10.88 4.58
N ALA A 226 -18.24 10.25 5.27
CA ALA A 226 -16.90 10.78 5.44
C ALA A 226 -16.18 10.99 4.10
N THR A 227 -16.26 10.01 3.20
CA THR A 227 -15.59 10.06 1.89
C THR A 227 -16.25 11.02 0.89
N ALA A 228 -17.49 11.43 1.11
CA ALA A 228 -18.16 12.48 0.33
C ALA A 228 -17.75 13.90 0.75
N SER A 229 -17.10 14.10 1.91
CA SER A 229 -16.73 15.41 2.46
C SER A 229 -15.63 16.10 1.65
N ASP A 230 -15.59 17.43 1.73
CA ASP A 230 -14.55 18.22 1.06
C ASP A 230 -13.18 18.03 1.73
N GLU A 231 -13.15 17.77 3.04
CA GLU A 231 -11.93 17.41 3.77
C GLU A 231 -11.31 16.12 3.25
N TRP A 232 -12.14 15.11 2.98
CA TRP A 232 -11.64 13.87 2.37
C TRP A 232 -11.11 14.09 0.96
N LYS A 233 -11.81 14.87 0.12
CA LYS A 233 -11.34 15.22 -1.22
C LYS A 233 -10.00 15.97 -1.18
N ALA A 234 -9.85 16.92 -0.25
CA ALA A 234 -8.59 17.63 -0.05
C ALA A 234 -7.46 16.71 0.43
N PHE A 235 -7.78 15.73 1.29
CA PHE A 235 -6.84 14.68 1.67
C PHE A 235 -6.44 13.82 0.46
N CYS A 236 -7.39 13.43 -0.39
CA CYS A 236 -7.16 12.64 -1.60
C CYS A 236 -6.20 13.31 -2.58
N THR A 237 -6.38 14.60 -2.81
CA THR A 237 -5.50 15.40 -3.68
C THR A 237 -4.04 15.36 -3.23
N LYS A 238 -3.80 15.24 -1.91
CA LYS A 238 -2.44 15.20 -1.35
C LYS A 238 -1.82 13.80 -1.40
N THR A 239 -2.66 12.75 -1.39
CA THR A 239 -2.18 11.36 -1.26
C THR A 239 -2.18 10.59 -2.56
N TYR A 240 -2.77 11.12 -3.64
CA TYR A 240 -2.86 10.49 -4.97
C TYR A 240 -3.39 9.06 -4.97
N SER A 241 -4.18 8.68 -3.98
CA SER A 241 -4.52 7.27 -3.74
C SER A 241 -5.99 7.00 -3.44
N CYS A 242 -6.84 8.02 -3.44
CA CYS A 242 -8.25 7.81 -3.14
C CYS A 242 -9.00 7.22 -4.35
N ILE A 243 -9.90 6.30 -4.03
CA ILE A 243 -10.81 5.68 -4.98
C ILE A 243 -12.26 5.90 -4.52
N THR A 244 -13.23 5.66 -5.40
CA THR A 244 -14.61 5.45 -4.97
C THR A 244 -14.63 4.29 -3.98
N PRO A 245 -15.20 4.45 -2.77
CA PRO A 245 -15.17 3.41 -1.77
C PRO A 245 -15.76 2.09 -2.27
N VAL A 246 -15.01 1.01 -2.12
CA VAL A 246 -15.48 -0.36 -2.38
C VAL A 246 -15.96 -0.94 -1.07
N THR A 247 -17.20 -1.43 -1.00
CA THR A 247 -17.83 -1.90 0.24
C THR A 247 -18.39 -3.31 0.11
N GLY A 248 -18.78 -3.92 1.22
CA GLY A 248 -19.45 -5.23 1.26
C GLY A 248 -18.60 -6.36 0.68
N LEU A 249 -19.26 -7.30 0.01
CA LEU A 249 -18.58 -8.48 -0.56
C LEU A 249 -17.46 -8.11 -1.55
N ALA A 250 -17.58 -7.00 -2.27
CA ALA A 250 -16.54 -6.56 -3.19
C ALA A 250 -15.26 -6.15 -2.43
N ALA A 251 -15.39 -5.45 -1.30
CA ALA A 251 -14.25 -5.09 -0.45
C ALA A 251 -13.58 -6.33 0.17
N GLN A 252 -14.38 -7.25 0.68
CA GLN A 252 -13.87 -8.51 1.23
C GLN A 252 -13.15 -9.34 0.16
N SER A 253 -13.72 -9.45 -1.04
CA SER A 253 -13.11 -10.14 -2.17
C SER A 253 -11.81 -9.48 -2.61
N MET A 254 -11.73 -8.15 -2.60
CA MET A 254 -10.50 -7.43 -2.95
C MET A 254 -9.34 -7.82 -2.02
N VAL A 255 -9.59 -7.90 -0.72
CA VAL A 255 -8.58 -8.30 0.27
C VAL A 255 -8.16 -9.76 0.09
N SER A 256 -9.14 -10.67 -0.08
CA SER A 256 -8.86 -12.11 -0.24
C SER A 256 -8.12 -12.39 -1.55
N ASN A 257 -8.56 -11.79 -2.66
CA ASN A 257 -7.91 -11.95 -3.97
C ASN A 257 -6.48 -11.40 -3.96
N PHE A 258 -6.23 -10.29 -3.26
CA PHE A 258 -4.88 -9.77 -3.12
C PHE A 258 -3.97 -10.74 -2.37
N ARG A 259 -4.43 -11.33 -1.23
CA ARG A 259 -3.70 -12.37 -0.52
C ARG A 259 -3.36 -13.55 -1.44
N ASP A 260 -4.33 -14.02 -2.21
CA ASP A 260 -4.16 -15.18 -3.10
C ASP A 260 -3.22 -14.87 -4.26
N LEU A 261 -3.28 -13.66 -4.80
CA LEU A 261 -2.34 -13.18 -5.83
C LEU A 261 -0.90 -13.21 -5.30
N ILE A 262 -0.66 -12.64 -4.12
CA ILE A 262 0.68 -12.66 -3.49
C ILE A 262 1.14 -14.11 -3.25
N ALA A 263 0.30 -14.97 -2.69
CA ALA A 263 0.64 -16.37 -2.45
C ALA A 263 0.99 -17.11 -3.75
N ALA A 264 0.25 -16.88 -4.83
CA ALA A 264 0.53 -17.45 -6.13
C ALA A 264 1.86 -16.97 -6.74
N GLN A 265 2.26 -15.73 -6.47
CA GLN A 265 3.56 -15.21 -6.93
C GLN A 265 4.74 -15.76 -6.10
N LEU A 266 4.54 -15.98 -4.82
CA LEU A 266 5.56 -16.57 -3.95
C LEU A 266 5.79 -18.06 -4.18
N ALA A 267 4.83 -18.78 -4.78
CA ALA A 267 4.91 -20.20 -5.09
C ALA A 267 5.67 -20.50 -6.40
N LYS A 268 6.01 -19.48 -7.20
CA LYS A 268 6.78 -19.61 -8.46
C LYS A 268 8.28 -19.52 -8.22
#